data_b74edc317fa984c99277fd2296be34af
#
_entry.id   b74edc317fa984c99277fd2296be34af
#
_cell.length_a   1.000
_cell.length_b   1.000
_cell.length_c   1.000
_cell.angle_alpha   90.00
_cell.angle_beta   90.00
_cell.angle_gamma   90.00
#
_symmetry.space_group_name_H-M   'P 1'
#
loop_
_entity.id
_entity.type
_entity.pdbx_description
1 polymer ?
#
loop_
_entity_poly.entity_id
_entity_poly.type
_entity_poly.pdbx_seq_one_letter_code
_entity_poly.pdbx_strand_id
1 'polypeptide(L)'
;MEMTNSRVVPAPVAAVWHALNDPAALKASIPGCESLERIADDEWRATVVAKVGPVSAKFSGKMRVTDSTPPDGYTLKFEGQGGVAGFANGEARVTLVPAINDETTLTYVVKAQVGGKLAQIGSRLIDGAAAKLADEFFAKFSAQFAPAGVTAAEGAPTIGAPGASTFAGARWVRYTALALMLAIMAWLYIRGGVRF
;
A
#
# COMPACT_ATOMS: atom_id res chain seq x y z
N MET A 1 -11.15 -11.99 6.86
CA MET A 1 -9.84 -11.39 7.15
C MET A 1 -10.03 -9.97 7.66
N GLU A 2 -9.16 -9.52 8.53
CA GLU A 2 -9.12 -8.13 8.98
C GLU A 2 -7.66 -7.65 8.95
N MET A 3 -7.43 -6.44 8.43
CA MET A 3 -6.09 -5.86 8.31
C MET A 3 -6.15 -4.39 8.65
N THR A 4 -5.25 -3.94 9.53
CA THR A 4 -5.05 -2.53 9.86
C THR A 4 -3.59 -2.19 9.63
N ASN A 5 -3.33 -1.10 8.92
CA ASN A 5 -1.97 -0.63 8.70
C ASN A 5 -1.95 0.89 8.49
N SER A 6 -0.76 1.48 8.61
CA SER A 6 -0.53 2.89 8.41
C SER A 6 0.71 3.11 7.54
N ARG A 7 0.67 4.10 6.67
CA ARG A 7 1.75 4.46 5.74
C ARG A 7 1.94 5.97 5.71
N VAL A 8 3.17 6.40 5.63
CA VAL A 8 3.51 7.80 5.37
C VAL A 8 3.66 7.98 3.87
N VAL A 9 2.93 8.94 3.31
CA VAL A 9 2.98 9.33 1.90
C VAL A 9 3.67 10.70 1.85
N PRO A 10 4.71 10.89 1.01
CA PRO A 10 5.50 12.12 0.96
C PRO A 10 4.79 13.22 0.15
N ALA A 11 3.60 13.60 0.60
CA ALA A 11 2.80 14.65 -0.02
C ALA A 11 1.76 15.19 0.98
N PRO A 12 1.31 16.45 0.82
CA PRO A 12 0.24 17.04 1.62
C PRO A 12 -1.08 16.30 1.46
N VAL A 13 -1.94 16.31 2.50
CA VAL A 13 -3.23 15.61 2.54
C VAL A 13 -4.09 15.90 1.31
N ALA A 14 -4.15 17.14 0.85
CA ALA A 14 -4.94 17.50 -0.33
C ALA A 14 -4.44 16.82 -1.62
N ALA A 15 -3.12 16.69 -1.79
CA ALA A 15 -2.54 15.99 -2.94
C ALA A 15 -2.78 14.48 -2.87
N VAL A 16 -2.63 13.88 -1.69
CA VAL A 16 -2.92 12.45 -1.45
C VAL A 16 -4.39 12.17 -1.70
N TRP A 17 -5.30 13.02 -1.18
CA TRP A 17 -6.73 12.92 -1.42
C TRP A 17 -7.06 12.96 -2.90
N HIS A 18 -6.51 13.91 -3.64
CA HIS A 18 -6.72 14.05 -5.07
C HIS A 18 -6.28 12.78 -5.83
N ALA A 19 -5.09 12.28 -5.55
CA ALA A 19 -4.57 11.07 -6.19
C ALA A 19 -5.38 9.80 -5.85
N LEU A 20 -5.92 9.68 -4.64
CA LEU A 20 -6.82 8.59 -4.25
C LEU A 20 -8.20 8.65 -4.94
N ASN A 21 -8.55 9.78 -5.55
CA ASN A 21 -9.76 9.98 -6.33
C ASN A 21 -9.52 10.09 -7.84
N ASP A 22 -8.26 9.94 -8.28
CA ASP A 22 -7.88 9.94 -9.69
C ASP A 22 -7.77 8.51 -10.24
N PRO A 23 -8.60 8.13 -11.25
CA PRO A 23 -8.53 6.82 -11.88
C PRO A 23 -7.16 6.46 -12.45
N ALA A 24 -6.44 7.43 -13.02
CA ALA A 24 -5.13 7.21 -13.63
C ALA A 24 -4.07 6.90 -12.56
N ALA A 25 -4.05 7.69 -11.49
CA ALA A 25 -3.15 7.50 -10.36
C ALA A 25 -3.39 6.14 -9.66
N LEU A 26 -4.64 5.78 -9.42
CA LEU A 26 -5.00 4.50 -8.82
C LEU A 26 -4.65 3.32 -9.74
N LYS A 27 -4.99 3.40 -11.04
CA LYS A 27 -4.67 2.35 -12.01
C LYS A 27 -3.16 2.09 -12.08
N ALA A 28 -2.35 3.13 -12.06
CA ALA A 28 -0.89 3.00 -12.07
C ALA A 28 -0.34 2.36 -10.79
N SER A 29 -1.01 2.57 -9.64
CA SER A 29 -0.59 2.07 -8.34
C SER A 29 -1.04 0.63 -8.05
N ILE A 30 -2.23 0.23 -8.53
CA ILE A 30 -2.79 -1.09 -8.21
C ILE A 30 -2.03 -2.18 -8.99
N PRO A 31 -1.38 -3.15 -8.30
CA PRO A 31 -0.67 -4.25 -8.94
C PRO A 31 -1.62 -5.11 -9.79
N GLY A 32 -1.26 -5.36 -11.05
CA GLY A 32 -2.05 -6.19 -11.96
C GLY A 32 -3.37 -5.57 -12.45
N CYS A 33 -3.57 -4.26 -12.25
CA CYS A 33 -4.76 -3.56 -12.73
C CYS A 33 -4.75 -3.45 -14.27
N GLU A 34 -5.71 -4.09 -14.92
CA GLU A 34 -5.90 -3.99 -16.37
C GLU A 34 -6.81 -2.80 -16.72
N SER A 35 -7.90 -2.63 -15.97
CA SER A 35 -8.81 -1.51 -16.12
C SER A 35 -9.31 -0.98 -14.78
N LEU A 36 -9.50 0.32 -14.73
CA LEU A 36 -10.15 1.02 -13.62
C LEU A 36 -10.96 2.17 -14.23
N GLU A 37 -12.27 2.12 -14.04
CA GLU A 37 -13.20 3.07 -14.62
C GLU A 37 -14.13 3.61 -13.54
N ARG A 38 -14.33 4.91 -13.53
CA ARG A 38 -15.35 5.56 -12.70
C ARG A 38 -16.68 5.51 -13.46
N ILE A 39 -17.66 4.78 -12.91
CA ILE A 39 -18.98 4.59 -13.55
C ILE A 39 -20.05 5.51 -12.98
N ALA A 40 -19.85 6.03 -11.77
CA ALA A 40 -20.64 7.09 -11.15
C ALA A 40 -19.74 7.90 -10.21
N ASP A 41 -20.27 8.95 -9.59
CA ASP A 41 -19.48 9.83 -8.71
C ASP A 41 -18.85 9.09 -7.51
N ASP A 42 -19.53 8.08 -7.01
CA ASP A 42 -19.14 7.25 -5.88
C ASP A 42 -18.83 5.80 -6.26
N GLU A 43 -18.95 5.42 -7.54
CA GLU A 43 -18.85 4.02 -7.98
C GLU A 43 -17.79 3.82 -9.05
N TRP A 44 -17.00 2.75 -8.86
CA TRP A 44 -15.88 2.38 -9.70
C TRP A 44 -16.00 0.91 -10.12
N ARG A 45 -15.50 0.61 -11.30
CA ARG A 45 -15.32 -0.75 -11.79
C ARG A 45 -13.85 -1.01 -12.06
N ALA A 46 -13.34 -2.15 -11.59
CA ALA A 46 -11.96 -2.55 -11.80
C ALA A 46 -11.86 -3.98 -12.33
N THR A 47 -10.83 -4.22 -13.13
CA THR A 47 -10.39 -5.56 -13.51
C THR A 47 -8.93 -5.70 -13.12
N VAL A 48 -8.62 -6.70 -12.28
CA VAL A 48 -7.29 -6.91 -11.71
C VAL A 48 -6.90 -8.38 -11.87
N VAL A 49 -5.69 -8.63 -12.36
CA VAL A 49 -5.08 -9.96 -12.32
C VAL A 49 -4.29 -10.10 -11.03
N ALA A 50 -4.72 -11.00 -10.15
CA ALA A 50 -4.08 -11.23 -8.87
C ALA A 50 -3.63 -12.68 -8.73
N LYS A 51 -2.48 -12.87 -8.05
CA LYS A 51 -1.95 -14.16 -7.67
C LYS A 51 -1.90 -14.28 -6.15
N VAL A 52 -2.59 -15.26 -5.61
CA VAL A 52 -2.67 -15.55 -4.17
C VAL A 52 -2.23 -16.99 -3.95
N GLY A 53 -0.99 -17.20 -3.52
CA GLY A 53 -0.39 -18.53 -3.44
C GLY A 53 -0.42 -19.26 -4.79
N PRO A 54 -1.01 -20.47 -4.87
CA PRO A 54 -1.13 -21.24 -6.11
C PRO A 54 -2.27 -20.76 -7.03
N VAL A 55 -3.17 -19.88 -6.53
CA VAL A 55 -4.32 -19.40 -7.29
C VAL A 55 -3.95 -18.10 -8.01
N SER A 56 -4.08 -18.11 -9.34
CA SER A 56 -3.96 -16.91 -10.17
C SER A 56 -5.24 -16.75 -10.97
N ALA A 57 -5.86 -15.58 -10.91
CA ALA A 57 -7.10 -15.30 -11.61
C ALA A 57 -7.27 -13.83 -11.95
N LYS A 58 -8.12 -13.58 -12.93
CA LYS A 58 -8.64 -12.26 -13.25
C LYS A 58 -9.90 -12.03 -12.41
N PHE A 59 -9.88 -10.96 -11.63
CA PHE A 59 -11.00 -10.52 -10.81
C PHE A 59 -11.64 -9.29 -11.45
N SER A 60 -12.94 -9.34 -11.60
CA SER A 60 -13.74 -8.16 -11.98
C SER A 60 -14.53 -7.73 -10.74
N GLY A 61 -14.45 -6.47 -10.40
CA GLY A 61 -15.05 -5.96 -9.17
C GLY A 61 -15.66 -4.58 -9.33
N LYS A 62 -16.51 -4.26 -8.36
CA LYS A 62 -17.06 -2.94 -8.15
C LYS A 62 -16.62 -2.41 -6.81
N MET A 63 -16.46 -1.10 -6.72
CA MET A 63 -16.13 -0.38 -5.50
C MET A 63 -17.06 0.82 -5.40
N ARG A 64 -17.53 1.08 -4.17
CA ARG A 64 -18.34 2.26 -3.86
C ARG A 64 -17.75 3.01 -2.69
N VAL A 65 -17.56 4.31 -2.86
CA VAL A 65 -17.16 5.23 -1.81
C VAL A 65 -18.40 5.63 -1.00
N THR A 66 -18.29 5.50 0.33
CA THR A 66 -19.33 5.94 1.28
C THR A 66 -18.66 6.75 2.40
N ASP A 67 -19.45 7.45 3.20
CA ASP A 67 -18.97 8.20 4.38
C ASP A 67 -17.76 9.10 4.05
N SER A 68 -17.80 9.74 2.87
CA SER A 68 -16.71 10.59 2.40
C SER A 68 -16.69 11.91 3.19
N THR A 69 -15.53 12.22 3.77
CA THR A 69 -15.25 13.45 4.52
C THR A 69 -13.98 14.09 3.95
N PRO A 70 -14.06 14.80 2.83
CA PRO A 70 -12.90 15.41 2.18
C PRO A 70 -12.23 16.47 3.06
N PRO A 71 -10.88 16.50 3.15
CA PRO A 71 -9.91 15.55 2.61
C PRO A 71 -9.52 14.46 3.62
N ASP A 72 -10.24 14.25 4.72
CA ASP A 72 -9.80 13.49 5.88
C ASP A 72 -9.98 11.98 5.73
N GLY A 73 -10.90 11.53 4.87
CA GLY A 73 -11.08 10.09 4.67
C GLY A 73 -12.41 9.67 4.05
N TYR A 74 -12.57 8.36 3.87
CA TYR A 74 -13.78 7.73 3.33
C TYR A 74 -13.83 6.25 3.70
N THR A 75 -14.99 5.64 3.50
CA THR A 75 -15.20 4.20 3.52
C THR A 75 -15.37 3.70 2.09
N LEU A 76 -14.64 2.66 1.69
CA LEU A 76 -14.73 2.00 0.41
C LEU A 76 -15.35 0.62 0.61
N LYS A 77 -16.55 0.39 0.06
CA LYS A 77 -17.14 -0.94 -0.04
C LYS A 77 -16.76 -1.56 -1.37
N PHE A 78 -16.37 -2.83 -1.35
CA PHE A 78 -15.92 -3.53 -2.55
C PHE A 78 -16.47 -4.93 -2.66
N GLU A 79 -16.67 -5.38 -3.90
CA GLU A 79 -17.00 -6.74 -4.27
C GLU A 79 -16.21 -7.15 -5.51
N GLY A 80 -15.65 -8.34 -5.53
CA GLY A 80 -14.88 -8.87 -6.64
C GLY A 80 -15.18 -10.32 -6.90
N GLN A 81 -15.27 -10.70 -8.18
CA GLN A 81 -15.55 -12.04 -8.66
C GLN A 81 -14.38 -12.52 -9.52
N GLY A 82 -13.83 -13.69 -9.20
CA GLY A 82 -12.72 -14.35 -9.93
C GLY A 82 -13.13 -15.65 -10.61
N GLY A 83 -14.42 -15.84 -10.91
CA GLY A 83 -14.94 -17.06 -11.52
C GLY A 83 -14.66 -18.29 -10.65
N VAL A 84 -13.97 -19.27 -11.22
CA VAL A 84 -13.61 -20.51 -10.49
C VAL A 84 -12.65 -20.29 -9.31
N ALA A 85 -11.94 -19.17 -9.26
CA ALA A 85 -11.09 -18.81 -8.13
C ALA A 85 -11.90 -18.41 -6.89
N GLY A 86 -13.12 -17.91 -7.09
CA GLY A 86 -14.00 -17.50 -6.00
C GLY A 86 -14.28 -16.01 -6.01
N PHE A 87 -14.57 -15.47 -4.83
CA PHE A 87 -14.94 -14.06 -4.66
C PHE A 87 -14.29 -13.46 -3.41
N ALA A 88 -14.27 -12.14 -3.37
CA ALA A 88 -13.95 -11.36 -2.19
C ALA A 88 -14.89 -10.16 -2.09
N ASN A 89 -15.39 -9.86 -0.91
CA ASN A 89 -16.17 -8.67 -0.62
C ASN A 89 -15.81 -8.09 0.74
N GLY A 90 -16.08 -6.81 0.94
CA GLY A 90 -15.77 -6.19 2.22
C GLY A 90 -15.81 -4.67 2.17
N GLU A 91 -15.18 -4.10 3.18
CA GLU A 91 -15.03 -2.64 3.30
C GLU A 91 -13.61 -2.28 3.73
N ALA A 92 -13.17 -1.11 3.31
CA ALA A 92 -11.93 -0.49 3.72
C ALA A 92 -12.22 0.95 4.18
N ARG A 93 -11.87 1.28 5.41
CA ARG A 93 -11.90 2.65 5.90
C ARG A 93 -10.53 3.26 5.74
N VAL A 94 -10.46 4.41 5.11
CA VAL A 94 -9.24 5.19 4.88
C VAL A 94 -9.34 6.49 5.65
N THR A 95 -8.27 6.83 6.38
CA THR A 95 -8.13 8.08 7.12
C THR A 95 -6.80 8.73 6.77
N LEU A 96 -6.83 10.02 6.51
CA LEU A 96 -5.66 10.85 6.17
C LEU A 96 -5.45 11.86 7.28
N VAL A 97 -4.23 11.95 7.79
CA VAL A 97 -3.84 12.91 8.84
C VAL A 97 -2.55 13.61 8.40
N PRO A 98 -2.49 14.96 8.50
CA PRO A 98 -1.24 15.67 8.24
C PRO A 98 -0.12 15.16 9.13
N ALA A 99 1.07 14.98 8.55
CA ALA A 99 2.30 14.66 9.23
C ALA A 99 3.30 15.83 9.10
N ILE A 100 4.45 15.71 9.74
CA ILE A 100 5.53 16.70 9.60
C ILE A 100 6.06 16.72 8.18
N ASN A 101 6.73 17.82 7.77
CA ASN A 101 7.38 17.99 6.46
C ASN A 101 6.42 17.87 5.26
N ASP A 102 5.18 18.35 5.37
CA ASP A 102 4.17 18.25 4.32
C ASP A 102 3.89 16.81 3.86
N GLU A 103 4.02 15.86 4.74
CA GLU A 103 3.67 14.47 4.53
C GLU A 103 2.25 14.15 5.02
N THR A 104 1.73 12.99 4.63
CA THR A 104 0.43 12.48 5.08
C THR A 104 0.58 11.11 5.68
N THR A 105 0.09 10.92 6.90
CA THR A 105 -0.14 9.59 7.46
C THR A 105 -1.48 9.07 6.96
N LEU A 106 -1.43 8.04 6.11
CA LEU A 106 -2.59 7.32 5.62
C LEU A 106 -2.76 6.06 6.45
N THR A 107 -3.89 5.94 7.15
CA THR A 107 -4.27 4.73 7.89
C THR A 107 -5.44 4.06 7.19
N TYR A 108 -5.41 2.74 7.08
CA TYR A 108 -6.50 1.97 6.52
C TYR A 108 -6.84 0.75 7.38
N VAL A 109 -8.14 0.47 7.46
CA VAL A 109 -8.70 -0.70 8.13
C VAL A 109 -9.55 -1.43 7.12
N VAL A 110 -9.20 -2.69 6.83
CA VAL A 110 -9.92 -3.53 5.87
C VAL A 110 -10.58 -4.68 6.59
N LYS A 111 -11.86 -4.91 6.30
CA LYS A 111 -12.60 -6.11 6.70
C LYS A 111 -13.13 -6.78 5.45
N ALA A 112 -12.72 -8.02 5.20
CA ALA A 112 -13.09 -8.74 3.99
C ALA A 112 -13.47 -10.18 4.26
N GLN A 113 -14.42 -10.66 3.44
CA GLN A 113 -14.80 -12.06 3.34
C GLN A 113 -14.31 -12.60 2.00
N VAL A 114 -13.74 -13.80 2.03
CA VAL A 114 -13.22 -14.48 0.85
C VAL A 114 -13.88 -15.84 0.74
N GLY A 115 -14.31 -16.22 -0.47
CA GLY A 115 -14.98 -17.49 -0.73
C GLY A 115 -14.40 -18.23 -1.95
N GLY A 116 -14.90 -19.46 -2.18
CA GLY A 116 -14.46 -20.31 -3.28
C GLY A 116 -13.09 -20.94 -3.06
N LYS A 117 -12.32 -21.19 -4.13
CA LYS A 117 -10.98 -21.80 -4.06
C LYS A 117 -10.00 -20.94 -3.26
N LEU A 118 -10.16 -19.62 -3.28
CA LEU A 118 -9.35 -18.71 -2.47
C LEU A 118 -9.49 -19.03 -0.97
N ALA A 119 -10.69 -19.26 -0.48
CA ALA A 119 -10.89 -19.60 0.93
C ALA A 119 -10.19 -20.90 1.33
N GLN A 120 -10.06 -21.86 0.39
CA GLN A 120 -9.46 -23.17 0.63
C GLN A 120 -7.93 -23.12 0.81
N ILE A 121 -7.25 -22.07 0.34
CA ILE A 121 -5.79 -21.95 0.53
C ILE A 121 -5.38 -21.51 1.94
N GLY A 122 -6.36 -21.13 2.77
CA GLY A 122 -6.15 -20.76 4.17
C GLY A 122 -5.86 -19.27 4.38
N SER A 123 -6.33 -18.75 5.53
CA SER A 123 -6.26 -17.34 5.88
C SER A 123 -4.83 -16.79 5.85
N ARG A 124 -3.86 -17.55 6.37
CA ARG A 124 -2.45 -17.12 6.43
C ARG A 124 -1.87 -16.75 5.05
N LEU A 125 -2.18 -17.54 4.01
CA LEU A 125 -1.73 -17.25 2.65
C LEU A 125 -2.47 -16.06 2.04
N ILE A 126 -3.76 -15.91 2.36
CA ILE A 126 -4.57 -14.76 1.93
C ILE A 126 -4.04 -13.48 2.57
N ASP A 127 -3.82 -13.48 3.88
CA ASP A 127 -3.32 -12.32 4.63
C ASP A 127 -1.92 -11.90 4.14
N GLY A 128 -1.03 -12.86 3.90
CA GLY A 128 0.31 -12.60 3.35
C GLY A 128 0.27 -12.00 1.94
N ALA A 129 -0.62 -12.49 1.07
CA ALA A 129 -0.81 -11.94 -0.26
C ALA A 129 -1.43 -10.53 -0.22
N ALA A 130 -2.40 -10.29 0.66
CA ALA A 130 -3.01 -8.98 0.84
C ALA A 130 -1.99 -7.95 1.34
N ALA A 131 -1.15 -8.32 2.31
CA ALA A 131 -0.07 -7.45 2.80
C ALA A 131 0.92 -7.09 1.69
N LYS A 132 1.35 -8.08 0.89
CA LYS A 132 2.26 -7.85 -0.24
C LYS A 132 1.65 -6.92 -1.30
N LEU A 133 0.39 -7.13 -1.67
CA LEU A 133 -0.32 -6.27 -2.63
C LEU A 133 -0.46 -4.84 -2.11
N ALA A 134 -0.70 -4.66 -0.80
CA ALA A 134 -0.73 -3.35 -0.17
C ALA A 134 0.65 -2.67 -0.20
N ASP A 135 1.73 -3.39 0.10
CA ASP A 135 3.09 -2.86 0.03
C ASP A 135 3.46 -2.42 -1.39
N GLU A 136 3.15 -3.22 -2.40
CA GLU A 136 3.37 -2.89 -3.81
C GLU A 136 2.53 -1.69 -4.26
N PHE A 137 1.27 -1.61 -3.82
CA PHE A 137 0.40 -0.46 -4.08
C PHE A 137 1.01 0.82 -3.51
N PHE A 138 1.35 0.83 -2.22
CA PHE A 138 1.88 2.03 -1.57
C PHE A 138 3.26 2.43 -2.09
N ALA A 139 4.11 1.49 -2.48
CA ALA A 139 5.37 1.80 -3.13
C ALA A 139 5.16 2.58 -4.44
N LYS A 140 4.25 2.11 -5.30
CA LYS A 140 3.92 2.78 -6.57
C LYS A 140 3.16 4.08 -6.35
N PHE A 141 2.25 4.12 -5.38
CA PHE A 141 1.46 5.30 -5.06
C PHE A 141 2.35 6.44 -4.55
N SER A 142 3.22 6.15 -3.58
CA SER A 142 4.16 7.14 -3.04
C SER A 142 5.18 7.62 -4.07
N ALA A 143 5.59 6.77 -5.01
CA ALA A 143 6.51 7.14 -6.07
C ALA A 143 5.94 8.24 -7.01
N GLN A 144 4.62 8.40 -7.09
CA GLN A 144 3.99 9.45 -7.90
C GLN A 144 4.23 10.85 -7.32
N PHE A 145 4.56 10.96 -6.04
CA PHE A 145 4.86 12.22 -5.35
C PHE A 145 6.35 12.50 -5.23
N ALA A 146 7.21 11.57 -5.70
CA ALA A 146 8.64 11.84 -5.75
C ALA A 146 8.90 12.99 -6.74
N PRO A 147 9.77 13.97 -6.41
CA PRO A 147 10.13 15.04 -7.34
C PRO A 147 10.68 14.40 -8.62
N ALA A 148 10.11 14.78 -9.77
CA ALA A 148 10.60 14.38 -11.07
C ALA A 148 12.00 14.99 -11.28
N GLY A 149 13.05 14.21 -10.98
CA GLY A 149 14.41 14.68 -11.14
C GLY A 149 15.45 14.01 -10.26
N VAL A 150 15.53 12.67 -10.26
CA VAL A 150 16.81 11.97 -10.10
C VAL A 150 16.76 10.71 -10.98
N THR A 151 16.74 10.89 -12.26
CA THR A 151 17.30 9.89 -13.17
C THR A 151 18.78 9.79 -12.82
N ALA A 152 19.19 8.64 -12.28
CA ALA A 152 20.60 8.31 -12.19
C ALA A 152 21.18 8.40 -13.61
N ALA A 153 21.77 9.54 -13.92
CA ALA A 153 22.64 9.68 -15.08
C ALA A 153 23.90 8.89 -14.76
N GLU A 154 23.95 7.70 -15.29
CA GLU A 154 25.16 6.93 -15.47
C GLU A 154 26.01 7.67 -16.49
N GLY A 155 27.00 8.37 -16.01
CA GLY A 155 27.92 9.14 -16.83
C GLY A 155 29.14 9.50 -15.99
N ALA A 156 30.10 8.57 -15.95
CA ALA A 156 31.46 8.91 -15.49
C ALA A 156 32.09 9.94 -16.43
N PRO A 157 32.83 10.89 -15.87
CA PRO A 157 34.20 11.11 -16.33
C PRO A 157 35.18 11.17 -15.16
N THR A 158 36.27 10.49 -15.39
CA THR A 158 37.52 10.43 -14.65
C THR A 158 38.21 11.82 -14.53
N ILE A 159 39.00 11.90 -13.44
CA ILE A 159 40.26 12.67 -13.21
C ILE A 159 40.13 13.99 -12.42
N GLY A 160 40.77 13.96 -11.25
CA GLY A 160 41.26 15.15 -10.54
C GLY A 160 41.12 15.08 -9.01
N ALA A 161 42.07 14.48 -8.32
CA ALA A 161 42.35 14.71 -6.88
C ALA A 161 43.36 15.87 -6.74
N PRO A 162 43.62 16.46 -5.53
CA PRO A 162 43.17 16.08 -4.17
C PRO A 162 42.67 17.29 -3.32
N GLY A 163 41.93 16.98 -2.29
CA GLY A 163 41.57 17.95 -1.25
C GLY A 163 40.81 17.28 -0.13
N ALA A 164 41.52 16.87 0.93
CA ALA A 164 40.96 16.30 2.11
C ALA A 164 40.06 17.27 2.89
N SER A 165 38.86 16.86 3.24
CA SER A 165 38.19 17.26 4.47
C SER A 165 37.18 16.19 4.88
N THR A 166 37.51 15.56 5.99
CA THR A 166 36.78 14.63 6.82
C THR A 166 35.42 15.19 7.23
N PHE A 167 34.33 14.48 6.87
CA PHE A 167 33.11 14.42 7.67
C PHE A 167 32.64 12.97 7.79
N ALA A 168 33.10 12.33 8.86
CA ALA A 168 32.53 11.10 9.36
C ALA A 168 31.18 11.42 10.03
N GLY A 169 30.05 10.92 9.50
CA GLY A 169 28.78 11.15 10.15
C GLY A 169 27.54 10.65 9.41
N ALA A 170 27.57 9.44 8.81
CA ALA A 170 26.34 8.90 8.22
C ALA A 170 26.15 7.39 8.35
N ARG A 171 26.83 6.75 9.33
CA ARG A 171 26.69 5.29 9.51
C ARG A 171 25.78 4.88 10.67
N TRP A 172 25.31 5.82 11.47
CA TRP A 172 24.48 5.54 12.66
C TRP A 172 23.00 5.38 12.37
N VAL A 173 22.48 5.98 11.31
CA VAL A 173 21.04 5.92 10.96
C VAL A 173 20.59 4.52 10.53
N ARG A 174 21.52 3.68 10.05
CA ARG A 174 21.18 2.30 9.59
C ARG A 174 21.00 1.30 10.71
N TYR A 175 21.57 1.55 11.90
CA TYR A 175 21.52 0.62 13.04
C TYR A 175 20.38 0.93 14.01
N THR A 176 19.90 2.18 14.07
CA THR A 176 18.74 2.56 14.90
C THR A 176 17.44 1.97 14.37
N ALA A 177 17.27 1.89 13.04
CA ALA A 177 16.10 1.26 12.42
C ALA A 177 16.07 -0.26 12.69
N LEU A 178 17.23 -0.93 12.64
CA LEU A 178 17.33 -2.36 12.91
C LEU A 178 17.08 -2.68 14.39
N ALA A 179 17.60 -1.86 15.31
CA ALA A 179 17.39 -2.01 16.75
C ALA A 179 15.93 -1.78 17.16
N LEU A 180 15.23 -0.83 16.51
CA LEU A 180 13.81 -0.56 16.74
C LEU A 180 12.92 -1.71 16.20
N MET A 181 13.28 -2.27 15.07
CA MET A 181 12.59 -3.42 14.49
C MET A 181 12.75 -4.68 15.35
N LEU A 182 13.94 -4.92 15.89
CA LEU A 182 14.20 -6.03 16.82
C LEU A 182 13.51 -5.82 18.18
N ALA A 183 13.43 -4.59 18.68
CA ALA A 183 12.71 -4.26 19.90
C ALA A 183 11.20 -4.46 19.77
N ILE A 184 10.61 -4.11 18.62
CA ILE A 184 9.20 -4.34 18.32
C ILE A 184 8.91 -5.84 18.17
N MET A 185 9.80 -6.60 17.53
CA MET A 185 9.69 -8.05 17.42
C MET A 185 9.82 -8.75 18.78
N ALA A 186 10.74 -8.32 19.64
CA ALA A 186 10.88 -8.83 20.99
C ALA A 186 9.67 -8.47 21.87
N TRP A 187 9.12 -7.26 21.73
CA TRP A 187 7.92 -6.84 22.46
C TRP A 187 6.68 -7.61 22.04
N LEU A 188 6.51 -7.90 20.74
CA LEU A 188 5.44 -8.75 20.21
C LEU A 188 5.59 -10.20 20.63
N TYR A 189 6.83 -10.71 20.73
CA TYR A 189 7.13 -12.07 21.21
C TYR A 189 6.81 -12.24 22.71
N ILE A 190 7.07 -11.23 23.54
CA ILE A 190 6.80 -11.24 24.99
C ILE A 190 5.29 -11.07 25.29
N ARG A 191 4.54 -10.35 24.45
CA ARG A 191 3.12 -10.09 24.68
C ARG A 191 2.19 -11.11 24.04
N GLY A 192 2.70 -11.92 23.09
CA GLY A 192 2.01 -13.04 22.45
C GLY A 192 2.26 -14.37 23.16
N GLY A 193 2.26 -14.38 24.49
CA GLY A 193 2.50 -15.59 25.32
C GLY A 193 1.71 -16.78 24.81
N VAL A 194 2.39 -17.70 24.15
CA VAL A 194 1.91 -19.02 23.80
C VAL A 194 1.67 -19.77 25.10
N ARG A 195 0.41 -20.01 25.45
CA ARG A 195 0.05 -21.05 26.38
C ARG A 195 -0.08 -22.34 25.58
N PHE A 196 0.75 -23.32 25.95
CA PHE A 196 0.56 -24.73 25.62
C PHE A 196 -0.72 -25.26 26.25
#